data_4a1f9aec95f1525748d31833f419bd6a
#
_entry.id   4a1f9aec95f1525748d31833f419bd6a
#
_cell.length_a   1.000
_cell.length_b   1.000
_cell.length_c   1.000
_cell.angle_alpha   90.00
_cell.angle_beta   90.00
_cell.angle_gamma   90.00
#
_symmetry.space_group_name_H-M   'P 1'
#
loop_
_entity.id
_entity.type
_entity.pdbx_description
1 polymer ?
#
loop_
_entity_poly.entity_id
_entity_poly.type
_entity_poly.pdbx_seq_one_letter_code
_entity_poly.pdbx_strand_id
1 'polypeptide(L)'
;MRRYISLLLFIGLAFWSCEESHILNYEIRLSEDNSEDTPFIILMHGKGGNAKSYSQKGVFNNGISVIYLDAPYSMNPSSNGNKWYDFMREIGDGWSGNQNQIKESIELVLNTIKKVLKEKKIKSNHIFIGGHSQGGIIAYKIALTYPEIFKGFIISSGRLPVEYAVKNDLSHYQNKKVLIIHGKNDGAIELKYSLAGKNLMEKLGMETQYVIKDRGHGQAPDFYEIVESWLK
;
A
#
# COMPACT_ATOMS: atom_id res chain seq x y z
N MET A 1 18.05 -5.42 -69.93
CA MET A 1 18.79 -5.67 -68.69
C MET A 1 18.03 -5.06 -67.52
N ARG A 2 17.28 -5.88 -66.77
CA ARG A 2 16.53 -5.44 -65.58
C ARG A 2 17.43 -5.71 -64.34
N ARG A 3 17.81 -4.65 -63.63
CA ARG A 3 18.53 -4.75 -62.36
C ARG A 3 17.54 -5.00 -61.23
N TYR A 4 17.62 -6.14 -60.55
CA TYR A 4 16.92 -6.42 -59.31
C TYR A 4 17.69 -5.80 -58.17
N ILE A 5 17.05 -4.86 -57.47
CA ILE A 5 17.54 -4.30 -56.21
C ILE A 5 17.05 -5.21 -55.09
N SER A 6 17.91 -5.97 -54.45
CA SER A 6 17.61 -6.78 -53.29
C SER A 6 17.47 -5.84 -52.10
N LEU A 7 16.26 -5.71 -51.58
CA LEU A 7 15.93 -5.01 -50.34
C LEU A 7 16.26 -5.96 -49.17
N LEU A 8 17.40 -5.78 -48.54
CA LEU A 8 17.69 -6.46 -47.26
C LEU A 8 16.87 -5.85 -46.14
N LEU A 9 15.79 -6.54 -45.73
CA LEU A 9 15.06 -6.27 -44.51
C LEU A 9 15.91 -6.65 -43.31
N PHE A 10 16.50 -5.66 -42.63
CA PHE A 10 17.02 -5.82 -41.30
C PHE A 10 15.86 -5.99 -40.31
N ILE A 11 15.55 -7.23 -39.97
CA ILE A 11 14.68 -7.54 -38.84
C ILE A 11 15.53 -7.31 -37.58
N GLY A 12 15.43 -6.11 -37.03
CA GLY A 12 15.97 -5.82 -35.71
C GLY A 12 15.21 -6.64 -34.67
N LEU A 13 15.81 -7.75 -34.23
CA LEU A 13 15.39 -8.45 -33.01
C LEU A 13 15.64 -7.49 -31.85
N ALA A 14 14.61 -6.75 -31.46
CA ALA A 14 14.58 -6.10 -30.17
C ALA A 14 14.64 -7.19 -29.12
N PHE A 15 15.81 -7.45 -28.57
CA PHE A 15 15.96 -8.16 -27.31
C PHE A 15 15.25 -7.33 -26.24
N TRP A 16 13.99 -7.64 -26.00
CA TRP A 16 13.32 -7.22 -24.79
C TRP A 16 14.00 -7.99 -23.65
N SER A 17 15.00 -7.39 -23.02
CA SER A 17 15.50 -7.87 -21.75
C SER A 17 14.32 -7.86 -20.79
N CYS A 18 13.88 -9.04 -20.42
CA CYS A 18 12.99 -9.21 -19.28
C CYS A 18 13.85 -8.86 -18.07
N GLU A 19 13.95 -7.56 -17.72
CA GLU A 19 14.46 -7.16 -16.43
C GLU A 19 13.53 -7.84 -15.41
N GLU A 20 14.07 -8.80 -14.66
CA GLU A 20 13.39 -9.33 -13.50
C GLU A 20 13.08 -8.15 -12.61
N SER A 21 11.83 -7.71 -12.62
CA SER A 21 11.40 -6.60 -11.80
C SER A 21 11.66 -6.99 -10.34
N HIS A 22 12.55 -6.28 -9.68
CA HIS A 22 12.77 -6.43 -8.24
C HIS A 22 11.42 -6.35 -7.53
N ILE A 23 11.15 -7.32 -6.67
CA ILE A 23 9.94 -7.37 -5.86
C ILE A 23 10.31 -7.46 -4.38
N LEU A 24 9.38 -7.07 -3.54
CA LEU A 24 9.50 -7.17 -2.08
C LEU A 24 9.32 -8.62 -1.64
N ASN A 25 9.96 -9.01 -0.54
CA ASN A 25 9.59 -10.21 0.18
C ASN A 25 8.20 -10.05 0.77
N TYR A 26 7.49 -11.16 0.92
CA TYR A 26 6.12 -11.15 1.43
C TYR A 26 5.71 -12.45 2.11
N GLU A 27 4.69 -12.36 2.96
CA GLU A 27 3.88 -13.47 3.44
C GLU A 27 2.49 -13.40 2.81
N ILE A 28 1.92 -14.51 2.40
CA ILE A 28 0.61 -14.53 1.74
C ILE A 28 -0.29 -15.63 2.32
N ARG A 29 -1.56 -15.32 2.47
CA ARG A 29 -2.63 -16.25 2.75
C ARG A 29 -3.73 -16.05 1.74
N LEU A 30 -4.08 -17.10 1.02
CA LEU A 30 -5.13 -17.06 0.00
C LEU A 30 -6.40 -17.66 0.55
N SER A 31 -7.54 -17.05 0.21
CA SER A 31 -8.85 -17.65 0.37
C SER A 31 -8.96 -18.89 -0.53
N GLU A 32 -9.76 -19.86 -0.12
CA GLU A 32 -10.13 -20.99 -0.97
C GLU A 32 -11.02 -20.54 -2.14
N ASP A 33 -11.84 -19.50 -1.92
CA ASP A 33 -12.58 -18.82 -2.97
C ASP A 33 -11.64 -17.84 -3.71
N ASN A 34 -11.44 -18.08 -5.01
CA ASN A 34 -10.66 -17.22 -5.91
C ASN A 34 -11.59 -16.63 -6.99
N SER A 35 -12.71 -16.09 -6.58
CA SER A 35 -13.65 -15.36 -7.44
C SER A 35 -13.22 -13.90 -7.64
N GLU A 36 -13.89 -13.22 -8.58
CA GLU A 36 -13.66 -11.80 -8.81
C GLU A 36 -14.11 -10.92 -7.62
N ASP A 37 -15.05 -11.42 -6.82
CA ASP A 37 -15.61 -10.71 -5.66
C ASP A 37 -14.82 -10.96 -4.37
N THR A 38 -13.93 -11.96 -4.33
CA THR A 38 -13.10 -12.25 -3.16
C THR A 38 -12.16 -11.09 -2.85
N PRO A 39 -12.25 -10.44 -1.66
CA PRO A 39 -11.35 -9.35 -1.32
C PRO A 39 -9.89 -9.80 -1.28
N PHE A 40 -9.00 -9.00 -1.89
CA PHE A 40 -7.56 -9.16 -1.80
C PHE A 40 -6.95 -7.94 -1.12
N ILE A 41 -6.37 -8.13 0.06
CA ILE A 41 -5.84 -7.06 0.90
C ILE A 41 -4.32 -7.09 0.88
N ILE A 42 -3.71 -5.93 0.64
CA ILE A 42 -2.27 -5.72 0.74
C ILE A 42 -2.00 -4.94 2.03
N LEU A 43 -1.15 -5.49 2.92
CA LEU A 43 -0.82 -4.86 4.20
C LEU A 43 0.68 -4.57 4.33
N MET A 44 0.97 -3.33 4.74
CA MET A 44 2.30 -2.78 4.95
C MET A 44 2.56 -2.53 6.44
N HIS A 45 3.63 -3.10 6.99
CA HIS A 45 3.99 -2.95 8.41
C HIS A 45 4.51 -1.54 8.76
N GLY A 46 4.57 -1.22 10.04
CA GLY A 46 5.21 -0.01 10.56
C GLY A 46 6.75 -0.12 10.55
N LYS A 47 7.44 1.02 10.73
CA LYS A 47 8.90 1.07 10.85
C LYS A 47 9.41 0.07 11.90
N GLY A 48 10.42 -0.72 11.53
CA GLY A 48 11.01 -1.75 12.38
C GLY A 48 10.28 -3.09 12.39
N GLY A 49 9.17 -3.22 11.65
CA GLY A 49 8.48 -4.49 11.44
C GLY A 49 9.00 -5.27 10.24
N ASN A 50 8.33 -6.39 9.95
CA ASN A 50 8.51 -7.19 8.74
C ASN A 50 7.21 -7.95 8.42
N ALA A 51 7.12 -8.52 7.22
CA ALA A 51 5.93 -9.25 6.75
C ALA A 51 5.56 -10.40 7.69
N LYS A 52 6.54 -11.22 8.10
CA LYS A 52 6.33 -12.37 8.97
C LYS A 52 5.75 -11.97 10.33
N SER A 53 6.35 -10.99 11.00
CA SER A 53 5.86 -10.52 12.29
C SER A 53 4.49 -9.85 12.19
N TYR A 54 4.20 -9.20 11.06
CA TYR A 54 2.91 -8.56 10.84
C TYR A 54 1.82 -9.60 10.57
N SER A 55 2.10 -10.63 9.78
CA SER A 55 1.16 -11.72 9.48
C SER A 55 0.76 -12.56 10.71
N GLN A 56 1.56 -12.50 11.78
CA GLN A 56 1.31 -13.22 13.03
C GLN A 56 0.42 -12.47 14.03
N LYS A 57 0.09 -11.19 13.75
CA LYS A 57 -0.74 -10.37 14.67
C LYS A 57 -2.23 -10.74 14.69
N GLY A 58 -2.69 -11.44 13.69
CA GLY A 58 -4.06 -11.89 13.57
C GLY A 58 -4.34 -12.50 12.20
N VAL A 59 -5.56 -12.90 11.99
CA VAL A 59 -6.02 -13.53 10.75
C VAL A 59 -7.36 -12.97 10.33
N PHE A 60 -7.57 -12.85 9.04
CA PHE A 60 -8.90 -12.63 8.46
C PHE A 60 -9.65 -13.95 8.35
N ASN A 61 -10.98 -13.88 8.34
CA ASN A 61 -11.82 -15.02 8.03
C ASN A 61 -11.53 -15.58 6.63
N ASN A 62 -11.90 -16.83 6.38
CA ASN A 62 -11.51 -17.60 5.20
C ASN A 62 -11.93 -17.01 3.84
N GLY A 63 -12.86 -16.05 3.81
CA GLY A 63 -13.32 -15.39 2.57
C GLY A 63 -12.41 -14.25 2.07
N ILE A 64 -11.23 -14.01 2.67
CA ILE A 64 -10.35 -12.88 2.34
C ILE A 64 -8.95 -13.38 2.05
N SER A 65 -8.41 -12.99 0.91
CA SER A 65 -6.99 -13.16 0.58
C SER A 65 -6.18 -11.97 1.10
N VAL A 66 -5.00 -12.23 1.67
CA VAL A 66 -4.13 -11.18 2.19
C VAL A 66 -2.66 -11.42 1.89
N ILE A 67 -1.95 -10.36 1.53
CA ILE A 67 -0.50 -10.32 1.41
C ILE A 67 0.08 -9.28 2.36
N TYR A 68 1.11 -9.66 3.10
CA TYR A 68 1.89 -8.79 3.97
C TYR A 68 3.23 -8.54 3.30
N LEU A 69 3.59 -7.30 3.05
CA LEU A 69 4.80 -6.92 2.35
C LEU A 69 5.92 -6.53 3.31
N ASP A 70 7.14 -6.94 3.01
CA ASP A 70 8.34 -6.38 3.64
C ASP A 70 8.68 -5.01 3.03
N ALA A 71 9.07 -4.08 3.88
CA ALA A 71 9.65 -2.82 3.41
C ALA A 71 11.08 -3.05 2.85
N PRO A 72 11.51 -2.28 1.84
CA PRO A 72 12.76 -2.55 1.11
C PRO A 72 14.04 -2.26 1.89
N TYR A 73 13.98 -1.39 2.91
CA TYR A 73 15.20 -0.93 3.60
C TYR A 73 15.33 -1.55 4.99
N SER A 74 16.45 -2.19 5.27
CA SER A 74 16.75 -2.70 6.63
C SER A 74 16.90 -1.55 7.62
N MET A 75 16.50 -1.78 8.88
CA MET A 75 16.75 -0.84 9.98
C MET A 75 18.24 -0.72 10.30
N ASN A 76 18.90 -1.86 10.36
CA ASN A 76 20.37 -2.00 10.50
C ASN A 76 20.75 -3.44 10.15
N PRO A 77 22.04 -3.75 9.88
CA PRO A 77 22.50 -5.09 9.48
C PRO A 77 22.19 -6.22 10.48
N SER A 78 22.01 -5.89 11.77
CA SER A 78 21.73 -6.87 12.83
C SER A 78 20.24 -6.99 13.16
N SER A 79 19.37 -6.27 12.46
CA SER A 79 17.93 -6.23 12.72
C SER A 79 17.17 -6.99 11.64
N ASN A 80 16.15 -7.75 12.06
CA ASN A 80 15.16 -8.34 11.16
C ASN A 80 14.05 -7.35 10.81
N GLY A 81 14.12 -6.11 11.29
CA GLY A 81 13.13 -5.07 11.04
C GLY A 81 13.48 -4.20 9.85
N ASN A 82 12.46 -3.79 9.11
CA ASN A 82 12.57 -2.98 7.90
C ASN A 82 11.83 -1.64 8.04
N LYS A 83 12.11 -0.74 7.11
CA LYS A 83 11.49 0.59 6.99
C LYS A 83 11.17 0.89 5.53
N TRP A 84 10.10 1.65 5.30
CA TRP A 84 9.70 2.06 3.95
C TRP A 84 10.56 3.21 3.43
N TYR A 85 11.04 4.06 4.34
CA TYR A 85 11.92 5.19 4.03
C TYR A 85 12.59 5.72 5.30
N ASP A 86 13.65 6.51 5.13
CA ASP A 86 14.28 7.26 6.22
C ASP A 86 13.54 8.57 6.49
N PHE A 87 13.40 8.93 7.76
CA PHE A 87 13.01 10.28 8.13
C PHE A 87 14.20 11.22 7.91
N MET A 88 13.95 12.35 7.24
CA MET A 88 15.00 13.29 6.84
C MET A 88 15.10 14.50 7.76
N ARG A 89 14.00 15.23 7.91
CA ARG A 89 13.95 16.47 8.69
C ARG A 89 12.54 16.75 9.18
N GLU A 90 12.44 17.57 10.22
CA GLU A 90 11.17 18.16 10.62
C GLU A 90 10.74 19.24 9.63
N ILE A 91 9.48 19.23 9.28
CA ILE A 91 8.82 20.26 8.49
C ILE A 91 7.51 20.59 9.20
N GLY A 92 7.42 21.81 9.79
CA GLY A 92 6.29 22.15 10.63
C GLY A 92 6.16 21.16 11.79
N ASP A 93 4.98 20.59 11.97
CA ASP A 93 4.66 19.62 13.02
C ASP A 93 4.99 18.16 12.62
N GLY A 94 5.80 17.92 11.58
CA GLY A 94 6.02 16.55 11.13
C GLY A 94 7.37 16.29 10.49
N TRP A 95 7.70 15.03 10.37
CA TRP A 95 8.93 14.58 9.73
C TRP A 95 8.71 14.32 8.24
N SER A 96 9.50 14.99 7.39
CA SER A 96 9.64 14.63 5.98
C SER A 96 10.35 13.29 5.86
N GLY A 97 9.91 12.47 4.89
CA GLY A 97 10.59 11.26 4.48
C GLY A 97 11.53 11.49 3.29
N ASN A 98 12.47 10.59 3.09
CA ASN A 98 13.27 10.55 1.88
C ASN A 98 12.37 10.26 0.66
N GLN A 99 12.14 11.28 -0.19
CA GLN A 99 11.17 11.19 -1.29
C GLN A 99 11.57 10.17 -2.36
N ASN A 100 12.88 9.96 -2.59
CA ASN A 100 13.35 8.94 -3.52
C ASN A 100 13.04 7.53 -2.98
N GLN A 101 13.29 7.29 -1.70
CA GLN A 101 12.96 6.02 -1.05
C GLN A 101 11.45 5.78 -1.00
N ILE A 102 10.63 6.81 -0.75
CA ILE A 102 9.17 6.72 -0.80
C ILE A 102 8.71 6.30 -2.20
N LYS A 103 9.23 6.94 -3.25
CA LYS A 103 8.92 6.61 -4.64
C LYS A 103 9.30 5.19 -4.97
N GLU A 104 10.53 4.78 -4.68
CA GLU A 104 11.03 3.43 -4.90
C GLU A 104 10.20 2.38 -4.13
N SER A 105 9.88 2.63 -2.86
CA SER A 105 9.02 1.74 -2.07
C SER A 105 7.65 1.54 -2.71
N ILE A 106 7.03 2.60 -3.22
CA ILE A 106 5.73 2.52 -3.89
C ILE A 106 5.85 1.72 -5.20
N GLU A 107 6.88 1.96 -6.01
CA GLU A 107 7.14 1.22 -7.24
C GLU A 107 7.33 -0.28 -6.97
N LEU A 108 8.11 -0.62 -5.94
CA LEU A 108 8.31 -2.01 -5.52
C LEU A 108 7.01 -2.65 -5.02
N VAL A 109 6.19 -1.93 -4.25
CA VAL A 109 4.87 -2.39 -3.81
C VAL A 109 3.99 -2.72 -5.02
N LEU A 110 3.85 -1.80 -5.97
CA LEU A 110 3.01 -1.98 -7.17
C LEU A 110 3.52 -3.12 -8.06
N ASN A 111 4.83 -3.24 -8.25
CA ASN A 111 5.45 -4.32 -9.01
C ASN A 111 5.22 -5.68 -8.34
N THR A 112 5.37 -5.74 -7.02
CA THR A 112 5.12 -6.97 -6.24
C THR A 112 3.67 -7.41 -6.37
N ILE A 113 2.72 -6.49 -6.22
CA ILE A 113 1.29 -6.78 -6.36
C ILE A 113 1.00 -7.32 -7.77
N LYS A 114 1.46 -6.63 -8.82
CA LYS A 114 1.25 -7.04 -10.21
C LYS A 114 1.80 -8.44 -10.48
N LYS A 115 3.01 -8.75 -9.99
CA LYS A 115 3.62 -10.07 -10.14
C LYS A 115 2.85 -11.15 -9.38
N VAL A 116 2.49 -10.90 -8.12
CA VAL A 116 1.75 -11.85 -7.28
C VAL A 116 0.36 -12.14 -7.87
N LEU A 117 -0.40 -11.13 -8.29
CA LEU A 117 -1.70 -11.33 -8.93
C LEU A 117 -1.59 -12.25 -10.15
N LYS A 118 -0.57 -12.04 -10.99
CA LYS A 118 -0.32 -12.86 -12.18
C LYS A 118 0.11 -14.29 -11.83
N GLU A 119 1.13 -14.46 -10.99
CA GLU A 119 1.72 -15.78 -10.66
C GLU A 119 0.76 -16.66 -9.87
N LYS A 120 0.02 -16.08 -8.93
CA LYS A 120 -0.98 -16.79 -8.12
C LYS A 120 -2.35 -16.89 -8.81
N LYS A 121 -2.48 -16.33 -10.02
CA LYS A 121 -3.74 -16.33 -10.80
C LYS A 121 -4.93 -15.78 -10.00
N ILE A 122 -4.68 -14.72 -9.22
CA ILE A 122 -5.71 -14.08 -8.39
C ILE A 122 -6.66 -13.32 -9.30
N LYS A 123 -7.96 -13.63 -9.21
CA LYS A 123 -9.01 -13.08 -10.06
C LYS A 123 -9.70 -11.85 -9.46
N SER A 124 -9.42 -11.53 -8.20
CA SER A 124 -10.11 -10.46 -7.48
C SER A 124 -10.06 -9.12 -8.22
N ASN A 125 -11.24 -8.51 -8.37
CA ASN A 125 -11.43 -7.11 -8.75
C ASN A 125 -11.57 -6.20 -7.52
N HIS A 126 -11.62 -6.78 -6.32
CA HIS A 126 -11.78 -6.09 -5.04
C HIS A 126 -10.45 -6.01 -4.30
N ILE A 127 -9.51 -5.21 -4.85
CA ILE A 127 -8.16 -5.05 -4.32
C ILE A 127 -8.11 -3.85 -3.38
N PHE A 128 -7.66 -4.09 -2.14
CA PHE A 128 -7.49 -3.07 -1.10
C PHE A 128 -6.03 -2.99 -0.68
N ILE A 129 -5.57 -1.80 -0.32
CA ILE A 129 -4.21 -1.61 0.20
C ILE A 129 -4.24 -0.81 1.49
N GLY A 130 -3.39 -1.19 2.44
CA GLY A 130 -3.30 -0.48 3.69
C GLY A 130 -2.01 -0.73 4.44
N GLY A 131 -1.93 -0.15 5.63
CA GLY A 131 -0.77 -0.35 6.47
C GLY A 131 -0.89 0.32 7.83
N HIS A 132 0.08 0.01 8.68
CA HIS A 132 0.20 0.57 10.01
C HIS A 132 1.36 1.56 10.09
N SER A 133 1.17 2.68 10.77
CA SER A 133 2.23 3.68 11.04
C SER A 133 2.91 4.14 9.75
N GLN A 134 4.20 3.88 9.56
CA GLN A 134 4.92 4.22 8.32
C GLN A 134 4.30 3.57 7.06
N GLY A 135 3.84 2.29 7.16
CA GLY A 135 3.08 1.65 6.09
C GLY A 135 1.73 2.34 5.82
N GLY A 136 1.09 2.90 6.85
CA GLY A 136 -0.12 3.72 6.71
C GLY A 136 0.15 5.05 6.00
N ILE A 137 1.32 5.66 6.20
CA ILE A 137 1.75 6.87 5.47
C ILE A 137 1.96 6.55 3.99
N ILE A 138 2.60 5.41 3.66
CA ILE A 138 2.73 4.93 2.28
C ILE A 138 1.36 4.66 1.67
N ALA A 139 0.43 4.06 2.41
CA ALA A 139 -0.93 3.81 1.93
C ALA A 139 -1.68 5.12 1.61
N TYR A 140 -1.54 6.17 2.42
CA TYR A 140 -2.05 7.51 2.07
C TYR A 140 -1.43 8.04 0.78
N LYS A 141 -0.09 7.91 0.61
CA LYS A 141 0.59 8.38 -0.61
C LYS A 141 0.06 7.65 -1.84
N ILE A 142 -0.14 6.32 -1.74
CA ILE A 142 -0.72 5.50 -2.81
C ILE A 142 -2.17 5.93 -3.09
N ALA A 143 -2.99 6.15 -2.07
CA ALA A 143 -4.37 6.61 -2.21
C ALA A 143 -4.48 7.94 -2.97
N LEU A 144 -3.52 8.84 -2.76
CA LEU A 144 -3.49 10.15 -3.42
C LEU A 144 -2.89 10.10 -4.84
N THR A 145 -1.98 9.16 -5.11
CA THR A 145 -1.23 9.11 -6.37
C THR A 145 -1.81 8.10 -7.38
N TYR A 146 -2.32 6.95 -6.90
CA TYR A 146 -2.80 5.81 -7.69
C TYR A 146 -4.20 5.33 -7.24
N PRO A 147 -5.18 6.22 -7.03
CA PRO A 147 -6.50 5.84 -6.52
C PRO A 147 -7.22 4.85 -7.43
N GLU A 148 -6.97 4.89 -8.74
CA GLU A 148 -7.61 4.03 -9.74
C GLU A 148 -7.28 2.54 -9.62
N ILE A 149 -6.14 2.19 -9.02
CA ILE A 149 -5.68 0.80 -8.92
C ILE A 149 -6.47 0.00 -7.88
N PHE A 150 -6.99 0.69 -6.85
CA PHE A 150 -7.56 0.04 -5.67
C PHE A 150 -9.04 0.38 -5.49
N LYS A 151 -9.80 -0.55 -4.89
CA LYS A 151 -11.18 -0.31 -4.44
C LYS A 151 -11.23 0.52 -3.16
N GLY A 152 -10.19 0.40 -2.32
CA GLY A 152 -10.13 1.17 -1.09
C GLY A 152 -8.81 1.05 -0.34
N PHE A 153 -8.72 1.82 0.74
CA PHE A 153 -7.50 2.06 1.48
C PHE A 153 -7.73 1.88 2.98
N ILE A 154 -6.79 1.23 3.67
CA ILE A 154 -6.85 0.95 5.10
C ILE A 154 -5.67 1.62 5.80
N ILE A 155 -5.95 2.61 6.64
CA ILE A 155 -4.95 3.41 7.32
C ILE A 155 -5.03 3.14 8.83
N SER A 156 -4.03 2.47 9.38
CA SER A 156 -3.93 2.21 10.82
C SER A 156 -2.81 3.06 11.43
N SER A 157 -3.15 3.93 12.37
CA SER A 157 -2.21 4.84 13.07
C SER A 157 -1.24 5.56 12.11
N GLY A 158 -1.74 5.94 10.93
CA GLY A 158 -1.01 6.69 9.92
C GLY A 158 -1.40 8.17 9.91
N ARG A 159 -0.66 8.98 9.15
CA ARG A 159 -0.96 10.38 8.86
C ARG A 159 -0.75 10.68 7.38
N LEU A 160 -1.27 11.78 6.91
CA LEU A 160 -0.88 12.28 5.59
C LEU A 160 0.64 12.47 5.52
N PRO A 161 1.28 12.10 4.40
CA PRO A 161 2.67 12.49 4.17
C PRO A 161 2.78 14.02 4.18
N VAL A 162 3.92 14.56 4.65
CA VAL A 162 4.14 16.01 4.66
C VAL A 162 4.15 16.57 3.24
N GLU A 163 4.71 15.79 2.32
CA GLU A 163 4.76 16.13 0.89
C GLU A 163 3.82 15.22 0.12
N TYR A 164 2.74 15.76 -0.39
CA TYR A 164 1.80 15.04 -1.24
C TYR A 164 1.23 15.94 -2.33
N ALA A 165 0.71 15.31 -3.37
CA ALA A 165 -0.08 15.94 -4.42
C ALA A 165 -1.34 15.13 -4.64
N VAL A 166 -2.41 15.79 -5.02
CA VAL A 166 -3.66 15.18 -5.47
C VAL A 166 -3.78 15.29 -6.98
N LYS A 167 -4.50 14.38 -7.61
CA LYS A 167 -4.80 14.47 -9.05
C LYS A 167 -5.73 15.65 -9.33
N ASN A 168 -5.54 16.32 -10.46
CA ASN A 168 -6.42 17.40 -10.90
C ASN A 168 -7.84 16.90 -11.21
N ASP A 169 -7.94 15.71 -11.79
CA ASP A 169 -9.23 15.05 -12.03
C ASP A 169 -9.67 14.29 -10.77
N LEU A 170 -10.61 14.86 -10.05
CA LEU A 170 -11.14 14.30 -8.81
C LEU A 170 -12.03 13.07 -9.02
N SER A 171 -12.43 12.74 -10.26
CA SER A 171 -13.23 11.55 -10.57
C SER A 171 -12.53 10.25 -10.18
N HIS A 172 -11.19 10.24 -10.16
CA HIS A 172 -10.38 9.10 -9.72
C HIS A 172 -10.60 8.72 -8.25
N TYR A 173 -11.06 9.66 -7.42
CA TYR A 173 -11.30 9.44 -5.98
C TYR A 173 -12.72 9.01 -5.67
N GLN A 174 -13.67 9.23 -6.58
CA GLN A 174 -15.08 8.93 -6.37
C GLN A 174 -15.30 7.41 -6.17
N ASN A 175 -16.19 7.06 -5.23
CA ASN A 175 -16.53 5.67 -4.91
C ASN A 175 -15.36 4.82 -4.39
N LYS A 176 -14.28 5.46 -3.91
CA LYS A 176 -13.19 4.77 -3.21
C LYS A 176 -13.49 4.72 -1.73
N LYS A 177 -13.39 3.53 -1.13
CA LYS A 177 -13.60 3.33 0.31
C LYS A 177 -12.31 3.62 1.07
N VAL A 178 -12.39 4.32 2.20
CA VAL A 178 -11.24 4.55 3.10
C VAL A 178 -11.64 4.18 4.52
N LEU A 179 -10.86 3.30 5.14
CA LEU A 179 -10.95 2.99 6.55
C LEU A 179 -9.76 3.58 7.29
N ILE A 180 -10.00 4.47 8.24
CA ILE A 180 -8.97 5.05 9.10
C ILE A 180 -9.21 4.57 10.52
N ILE A 181 -8.23 3.87 11.11
CA ILE A 181 -8.26 3.39 12.49
C ILE A 181 -7.13 4.08 13.26
N HIS A 182 -7.45 4.79 14.34
CA HIS A 182 -6.43 5.54 15.09
C HIS A 182 -6.60 5.43 16.60
N GLY A 183 -5.47 5.47 17.31
CA GLY A 183 -5.47 5.52 18.75
C GLY A 183 -5.73 6.92 19.29
N LYS A 184 -6.68 7.09 20.22
CA LYS A 184 -6.97 8.37 20.86
C LYS A 184 -5.75 8.96 21.56
N ASN A 185 -4.94 8.09 22.18
CA ASN A 185 -3.77 8.44 22.98
C ASN A 185 -2.45 8.13 22.24
N ASP A 186 -2.46 8.20 20.91
CA ASP A 186 -1.29 7.96 20.07
C ASP A 186 -0.26 9.09 20.26
N GLY A 187 0.85 8.78 20.95
CA GLY A 187 1.93 9.74 21.22
C GLY A 187 3.00 9.82 20.12
N ALA A 188 2.96 8.91 19.14
CA ALA A 188 3.89 8.92 18.00
C ALA A 188 3.31 9.68 16.78
N ILE A 189 2.01 9.51 16.53
CA ILE A 189 1.25 10.23 15.51
C ILE A 189 -0.04 10.72 16.17
N GLU A 190 -0.05 11.98 16.59
CA GLU A 190 -1.20 12.54 17.30
C GLU A 190 -2.50 12.45 16.49
N LEU A 191 -3.62 12.30 17.20
CA LEU A 191 -4.96 12.15 16.62
C LEU A 191 -5.32 13.26 15.61
N LYS A 192 -4.83 14.48 15.81
CA LYS A 192 -5.06 15.62 14.91
C LYS A 192 -4.60 15.34 13.46
N TYR A 193 -3.53 14.55 13.29
CA TYR A 193 -3.02 14.22 11.94
C TYR A 193 -3.88 13.20 11.22
N SER A 194 -4.45 12.23 11.94
CA SER A 194 -5.39 11.29 11.32
C SER A 194 -6.72 11.97 10.96
N LEU A 195 -7.15 12.95 11.78
CA LEU A 195 -8.32 13.77 11.48
C LEU A 195 -8.11 14.63 10.23
N ALA A 196 -6.93 15.21 10.05
CA ALA A 196 -6.57 15.92 8.82
C ALA A 196 -6.62 14.99 7.60
N GLY A 197 -6.17 13.75 7.74
CA GLY A 197 -6.28 12.71 6.71
C GLY A 197 -7.73 12.40 6.35
N LYS A 198 -8.56 12.14 7.36
CA LYS A 198 -10.01 11.94 7.18
C LYS A 198 -10.64 13.08 6.38
N ASN A 199 -10.43 14.32 6.83
CA ASN A 199 -11.02 15.50 6.19
C ASN A 199 -10.59 15.65 4.72
N LEU A 200 -9.33 15.33 4.40
CA LEU A 200 -8.86 15.36 3.01
C LEU A 200 -9.55 14.26 2.18
N MET A 201 -9.61 13.01 2.66
CA MET A 201 -10.24 11.91 1.91
C MET A 201 -11.71 12.21 1.61
N GLU A 202 -12.47 12.73 2.59
CA GLU A 202 -13.86 13.15 2.41
C GLU A 202 -13.98 14.31 1.40
N LYS A 203 -13.08 15.31 1.48
CA LYS A 203 -13.05 16.42 0.54
C LYS A 203 -12.79 15.98 -0.91
N LEU A 204 -12.04 14.90 -1.09
CA LEU A 204 -11.79 14.30 -2.40
C LEU A 204 -12.96 13.43 -2.89
N GLY A 205 -14.00 13.24 -2.08
CA GLY A 205 -15.17 12.44 -2.44
C GLY A 205 -15.04 10.94 -2.16
N MET A 206 -14.08 10.54 -1.32
CA MET A 206 -13.95 9.15 -0.88
C MET A 206 -14.91 8.83 0.26
N GLU A 207 -15.46 7.62 0.28
CA GLU A 207 -16.29 7.09 1.37
C GLU A 207 -15.42 6.74 2.57
N THR A 208 -15.35 7.64 3.56
CA THR A 208 -14.40 7.50 4.68
C THR A 208 -15.08 7.05 5.96
N GLN A 209 -14.72 5.86 6.44
CA GLN A 209 -15.05 5.40 7.81
C GLN A 209 -13.88 5.72 8.74
N TYR A 210 -14.17 6.34 9.89
CA TYR A 210 -13.18 6.76 10.88
C TYR A 210 -13.46 6.12 12.22
N VAL A 211 -12.51 5.31 12.70
CA VAL A 211 -12.61 4.54 13.94
C VAL A 211 -11.53 4.99 14.92
N ILE A 212 -11.94 5.54 16.06
CA ILE A 212 -11.06 5.94 17.15
C ILE A 212 -11.09 4.86 18.23
N LYS A 213 -9.91 4.41 18.67
CA LYS A 213 -9.75 3.42 19.73
C LYS A 213 -9.10 4.05 20.96
N ASP A 214 -9.51 3.67 22.15
CA ASP A 214 -8.89 4.13 23.40
C ASP A 214 -7.56 3.40 23.64
N ARG A 215 -6.51 3.85 22.92
CA ARG A 215 -5.18 3.23 22.90
C ARG A 215 -4.10 4.18 22.37
N GLY A 216 -2.83 3.79 22.51
CA GLY A 216 -1.66 4.44 21.93
C GLY A 216 -1.40 4.05 20.47
N HIS A 217 -0.14 4.17 20.03
CA HIS A 217 0.28 4.03 18.61
C HIS A 217 0.18 2.60 18.03
N GLY A 218 0.05 1.54 18.79
CA GLY A 218 0.01 0.18 18.23
C GLY A 218 -1.20 -0.10 17.32
N GLN A 219 -1.21 -1.23 16.63
CA GLN A 219 -2.37 -1.69 15.87
C GLN A 219 -3.53 -2.06 16.81
N ALA A 220 -4.76 -1.76 16.45
CA ALA A 220 -5.93 -2.12 17.25
C ALA A 220 -6.03 -3.65 17.43
N PRO A 221 -6.34 -4.16 18.63
CA PRO A 221 -6.47 -5.61 18.84
C PRO A 221 -7.54 -6.24 17.94
N ASP A 222 -8.61 -5.51 17.72
CA ASP A 222 -9.77 -5.85 16.86
C ASP A 222 -9.62 -5.31 15.42
N PHE A 223 -8.39 -5.12 14.95
CA PHE A 223 -8.12 -4.58 13.61
C PHE A 223 -8.74 -5.44 12.50
N TYR A 224 -8.61 -6.76 12.61
CA TYR A 224 -9.07 -7.69 11.58
C TYR A 224 -10.59 -7.71 11.51
N GLU A 225 -11.28 -7.71 12.63
CA GLU A 225 -12.74 -7.67 12.74
C GLU A 225 -13.31 -6.34 12.20
N ILE A 226 -12.63 -5.21 12.49
CA ILE A 226 -13.01 -3.91 11.97
C ILE A 226 -12.91 -3.89 10.45
N VAL A 227 -11.81 -4.39 9.89
CA VAL A 227 -11.61 -4.45 8.43
C VAL A 227 -12.63 -5.36 7.78
N GLU A 228 -12.89 -6.55 8.33
CA GLU A 228 -13.91 -7.47 7.83
C GLU A 228 -15.32 -6.86 7.83
N SER A 229 -15.65 -6.13 8.87
CA SER A 229 -16.94 -5.44 8.95
C SER A 229 -17.05 -4.30 7.92
N TRP A 230 -15.95 -3.61 7.64
CA TRP A 230 -15.89 -2.53 6.66
C TRP A 230 -15.95 -3.01 5.20
N LEU A 231 -15.48 -4.22 4.92
CA LEU A 231 -15.52 -4.81 3.58
C LEU A 231 -16.94 -5.20 3.14
N LYS A 232 -17.83 -5.48 4.09
CA LYS A 232 -19.27 -5.78 3.84
C LYS A 232 -20.03 -4.55 3.39
#